data_ac20abcba748595e2f95624c3163338f
#
_entry.id   ac20abcba748595e2f95624c3163338f
#
_cell.length_a   1.000
_cell.length_b   1.000
_cell.length_c   1.000
_cell.angle_alpha   90.00
_cell.angle_beta   90.00
_cell.angle_gamma   90.00
#
_symmetry.space_group_name_H-M   'P 1'
#
loop_
_entity.id
_entity.type
_entity.pdbx_description
1 polymer ?
#
loop_
_entity_poly.entity_id
_entity_poly.type
_entity_poly.pdbx_seq_one_letter_code
_entity_poly.pdbx_strand_id
1 'polypeptide(L)'
;KVKNIFIFFMLFVEKNKGFARLLSREALSPAEKNVSDSVNQFYERFELAVKQILAEDASSLISQPGISSQLITTYLEGNVSRYIRSKFKDSPSNYIDNAWELLSINIFKS
;
A
#
# COMPACT_ATOMS: atom_id res chain seq x y z
N LYS A 1 13.95 5.42 -1.04
CA LYS A 1 12.90 6.31 -0.51
C LYS A 1 11.53 5.63 -0.51
N VAL A 2 11.10 5.14 -1.66
CA VAL A 2 9.83 4.41 -1.77
C VAL A 2 9.87 3.13 -0.95
N LYS A 3 10.99 2.43 -0.93
CA LYS A 3 11.15 1.22 -0.12
C LYS A 3 10.85 1.49 1.36
N ASN A 4 11.36 2.59 1.89
CA ASN A 4 11.16 2.93 3.30
C ASN A 4 9.70 3.21 3.60
N ILE A 5 9.01 3.90 2.71
CA ILE A 5 7.57 4.17 2.83
C ILE A 5 6.78 2.86 2.80
N PHE A 6 7.13 1.98 1.87
CA PHE A 6 6.51 0.67 1.73
C PHE A 6 6.62 -0.15 3.01
N ILE A 7 7.85 -0.26 3.55
CA ILE A 7 8.10 -1.03 4.77
C ILE A 7 7.41 -0.40 5.98
N PHE A 8 7.50 0.92 6.11
CA PHE A 8 6.87 1.63 7.23
C PHE A 8 5.35 1.42 7.25
N PHE A 9 4.71 1.52 6.08
CA PHE A 9 3.28 1.31 5.98
C PHE A 9 2.89 -0.10 6.46
N MET A 10 3.61 -1.12 5.99
CA MET A 10 3.31 -2.50 6.36
C MET A 10 3.46 -2.74 7.86
N LEU A 11 4.54 -2.23 8.45
CA LEU A 11 4.76 -2.40 9.89
C LEU A 11 3.74 -1.62 10.70
N PHE A 12 3.35 -0.44 10.24
CA PHE A 12 2.34 0.37 10.93
C PHE A 12 1.00 -0.35 10.97
N VAL A 13 0.56 -0.88 9.84
CA VAL A 13 -0.70 -1.62 9.75
C VAL A 13 -0.67 -2.85 10.65
N GLU A 14 0.45 -3.58 10.66
CA GLU A 14 0.60 -4.77 11.46
C GLU A 14 0.45 -4.50 12.96
N LYS A 15 0.94 -3.35 13.42
CA LYS A 15 0.88 -2.97 14.82
C LYS A 15 -0.40 -2.27 15.22
N ASN A 16 -1.24 -1.90 14.24
CA ASN A 16 -2.45 -1.11 14.49
C ASN A 16 -3.65 -1.80 13.87
N LYS A 17 -4.14 -2.85 14.54
CA LYS A 17 -5.24 -3.66 14.03
C LYS A 17 -6.52 -2.87 13.75
N GLY A 18 -6.83 -1.89 14.60
CA GLY A 18 -7.97 -1.02 14.39
C GLY A 18 -7.87 -0.22 13.12
N PHE A 19 -6.67 0.30 12.84
CA PHE A 19 -6.42 1.03 11.61
C PHE A 19 -6.52 0.12 10.38
N ALA A 20 -6.00 -1.12 10.50
CA ALA A 20 -6.11 -2.10 9.43
C ALA A 20 -7.56 -2.41 9.07
N ARG A 21 -8.42 -2.58 10.09
CA ARG A 21 -9.85 -2.80 9.88
C ARG A 21 -10.49 -1.61 9.18
N LEU A 22 -10.13 -0.42 9.58
CA LEU A 22 -10.65 0.79 8.98
C LEU A 22 -10.27 0.86 7.49
N LEU A 23 -9.00 0.60 7.18
CA LEU A 23 -8.52 0.63 5.81
C LEU A 23 -9.17 -0.44 4.92
N SER A 24 -9.45 -1.62 5.47
CA SER A 24 -10.10 -2.69 4.71
C SER A 24 -11.60 -2.46 4.55
N ARG A 25 -12.17 -1.52 5.30
CA ARG A 25 -13.60 -1.22 5.34
C ARG A 25 -14.46 -2.38 5.82
N GLU A 26 -13.84 -3.41 6.38
CA GLU A 26 -14.59 -4.59 6.80
C GLU A 26 -15.53 -4.30 7.95
N ALA A 27 -15.15 -3.38 8.83
CA ALA A 27 -15.95 -3.00 9.98
C ALA A 27 -16.95 -1.89 9.70
N LEU A 28 -17.03 -1.39 8.45
CA LEU A 28 -17.87 -0.26 8.13
C LEU A 28 -19.27 -0.70 7.73
N SER A 29 -20.27 -0.02 8.29
CA SER A 29 -21.66 -0.18 7.88
C SER A 29 -21.98 0.80 6.74
N PRO A 30 -23.12 0.61 6.04
CA PRO A 30 -23.53 1.59 5.03
C PRO A 30 -23.73 3.00 5.60
N ALA A 31 -23.99 3.14 6.89
CA ALA A 31 -24.15 4.43 7.54
C ALA A 31 -22.82 5.18 7.72
N GLU A 32 -21.69 4.50 7.51
CA GLU A 32 -20.37 5.08 7.72
C GLU A 32 -19.72 5.51 6.41
N LYS A 33 -20.52 6.06 5.50
CA LYS A 33 -20.03 6.49 4.19
C LYS A 33 -18.88 7.50 4.29
N ASN A 34 -18.96 8.44 5.24
CA ASN A 34 -17.92 9.45 5.39
C ASN A 34 -16.57 8.83 5.74
N VAL A 35 -16.57 7.78 6.55
CA VAL A 35 -15.35 7.05 6.91
C VAL A 35 -14.81 6.31 5.68
N SER A 36 -15.70 5.68 4.90
CA SER A 36 -15.31 5.01 3.67
C SER A 36 -14.69 5.99 2.68
N ASP A 37 -15.27 7.19 2.54
CA ASP A 37 -14.72 8.22 1.67
C ASP A 37 -13.33 8.67 2.14
N SER A 38 -13.15 8.77 3.46
CA SER A 38 -11.85 9.14 4.04
C SER A 38 -10.78 8.07 3.75
N VAL A 39 -11.15 6.79 3.80
CA VAL A 39 -10.23 5.70 3.45
C VAL A 39 -9.85 5.77 1.99
N ASN A 40 -10.82 6.03 1.10
CA ASN A 40 -10.54 6.20 -0.32
C ASN A 40 -9.57 7.34 -0.55
N GLN A 41 -9.80 8.49 0.11
CA GLN A 41 -8.90 9.64 0.00
C GLN A 41 -7.51 9.31 0.53
N PHE A 42 -7.41 8.53 1.60
CA PHE A 42 -6.11 8.13 2.13
C PHE A 42 -5.30 7.38 1.08
N TYR A 43 -5.89 6.37 0.45
CA TYR A 43 -5.20 5.60 -0.58
C TYR A 43 -4.87 6.44 -1.81
N GLU A 44 -5.77 7.31 -2.22
CA GLU A 44 -5.51 8.20 -3.36
C GLU A 44 -4.34 9.13 -3.09
N ARG A 45 -4.28 9.71 -1.89
CA ARG A 45 -3.19 10.60 -1.50
C ARG A 45 -1.87 9.84 -1.34
N PHE A 46 -1.94 8.63 -0.80
CA PHE A 46 -0.78 7.77 -0.68
C PHE A 46 -0.22 7.45 -2.06
N GLU A 47 -1.06 7.03 -2.97
CA GLU A 47 -0.65 6.72 -4.33
C GLU A 47 -0.05 7.93 -5.03
N LEU A 48 -0.67 9.10 -4.86
CA LEU A 48 -0.15 10.33 -5.44
C LEU A 48 1.22 10.69 -4.88
N ALA A 49 1.41 10.52 -3.58
CA ALA A 49 2.70 10.79 -2.94
C ALA A 49 3.79 9.87 -3.49
N VAL A 50 3.49 8.59 -3.63
CA VAL A 50 4.43 7.62 -4.22
C VAL A 50 4.72 8.00 -5.67
N LYS A 51 3.70 8.36 -6.43
CA LYS A 51 3.86 8.79 -7.82
C LYS A 51 4.79 9.98 -7.93
N GLN A 52 4.64 10.96 -7.05
CA GLN A 52 5.48 12.16 -7.06
C GLN A 52 6.94 11.83 -6.76
N ILE A 53 7.18 10.93 -5.80
CA ILE A 53 8.54 10.50 -5.48
C ILE A 53 9.16 9.77 -6.67
N LEU A 54 8.41 8.86 -7.30
CA LEU A 54 8.90 8.13 -8.47
C LEU A 54 9.19 9.07 -9.64
N ALA A 55 8.39 10.11 -9.81
CA ALA A 55 8.56 11.06 -10.90
C ALA A 55 9.85 11.89 -10.75
N GLU A 56 10.41 12.00 -9.55
CA GLU A 56 11.67 12.72 -9.33
C GLU A 56 12.83 12.10 -10.13
N ASP A 57 12.75 10.80 -10.43
CA ASP A 57 13.75 10.12 -11.24
C ASP A 57 13.04 9.17 -12.21
N ALA A 58 12.19 9.74 -13.05
CA ALA A 58 11.36 8.97 -13.97
C ALA A 58 12.19 8.15 -14.97
N SER A 59 13.41 8.59 -15.27
CA SER A 59 14.27 7.87 -16.21
C SER A 59 14.71 6.51 -15.68
N SER A 60 14.66 6.30 -14.36
CA SER A 60 15.02 5.01 -13.76
C SER A 60 13.88 4.00 -13.81
N LEU A 61 12.69 4.41 -14.23
CA LEU A 61 11.51 3.56 -14.21
C LEU A 61 11.33 2.83 -15.53
N ILE A 62 10.85 1.58 -15.42
CA ILE A 62 10.49 0.78 -16.60
C ILE A 62 9.20 1.32 -17.22
N SER A 63 8.22 1.68 -16.37
CA SER A 63 6.94 2.23 -16.79
C SER A 63 6.77 3.66 -16.26
N GLN A 64 5.63 4.28 -16.58
CA GLN A 64 5.32 5.62 -16.09
C GLN A 64 5.11 5.61 -14.58
N PRO A 65 5.40 6.73 -13.89
CA PRO A 65 5.22 6.82 -12.44
C PRO A 65 3.80 6.46 -11.97
N GLY A 66 2.78 6.84 -12.74
CA GLY A 66 1.38 6.53 -12.37
C GLY A 66 1.10 5.04 -12.35
N ILE A 67 1.66 4.29 -13.29
CA ILE A 67 1.47 2.85 -13.36
C ILE A 67 2.22 2.18 -12.21
N SER A 68 3.44 2.59 -11.96
CA SER A 68 4.26 2.02 -10.89
C SER A 68 3.67 2.30 -9.51
N SER A 69 3.16 3.52 -9.28
CA SER A 69 2.54 3.86 -8.01
C SER A 69 1.24 3.07 -7.78
N GLN A 70 0.47 2.83 -8.85
CA GLN A 70 -0.74 2.01 -8.75
C GLN A 70 -0.39 0.57 -8.37
N LEU A 71 0.65 0.01 -8.95
CA LEU A 71 1.08 -1.34 -8.61
C LEU A 71 1.46 -1.45 -7.13
N ILE A 72 2.24 -0.52 -6.63
CA ILE A 72 2.66 -0.50 -5.22
C ILE A 72 1.44 -0.37 -4.31
N THR A 73 0.56 0.59 -4.59
CA THR A 73 -0.61 0.85 -3.76
C THR A 73 -1.56 -0.35 -3.75
N THR A 74 -1.78 -0.96 -4.91
CA THR A 74 -2.65 -2.15 -5.02
C THR A 74 -2.09 -3.30 -4.21
N TYR A 75 -0.78 -3.50 -4.22
CA TYR A 75 -0.16 -4.54 -3.41
C TYR A 75 -0.38 -4.28 -1.92
N LEU A 76 -0.20 -3.03 -1.48
CA LEU A 76 -0.42 -2.65 -0.08
C LEU A 76 -1.88 -2.87 0.33
N GLU A 77 -2.82 -2.46 -0.50
CA GLU A 77 -4.25 -2.68 -0.23
C GLU A 77 -4.56 -4.17 -0.11
N GLY A 78 -4.01 -4.98 -1.00
CA GLY A 78 -4.22 -6.43 -0.97
C GLY A 78 -3.68 -7.06 0.31
N ASN A 79 -2.54 -6.59 0.78
CA ASN A 79 -1.97 -7.09 2.03
C ASN A 79 -2.78 -6.71 3.26
N VAL A 80 -3.34 -5.50 3.28
CA VAL A 80 -4.24 -5.11 4.37
C VAL A 80 -5.47 -6.02 4.40
N SER A 81 -6.08 -6.26 3.24
CA SER A 81 -7.22 -7.15 3.12
C SER A 81 -6.90 -8.56 3.58
N ARG A 82 -5.74 -9.08 3.19
CA ARG A 82 -5.31 -10.42 3.59
C ARG A 82 -5.10 -10.51 5.10
N TYR A 83 -4.52 -9.48 5.69
CA TYR A 83 -4.29 -9.42 7.13
C TYR A 83 -5.62 -9.54 7.89
N ILE A 84 -6.62 -8.76 7.48
CA ILE A 84 -7.95 -8.78 8.08
C ILE A 84 -8.63 -10.13 7.82
N ARG A 85 -8.64 -10.58 6.56
CA ARG A 85 -9.32 -11.82 6.17
C ARG A 85 -8.76 -13.03 6.90
N SER A 86 -7.47 -13.04 7.18
CA SER A 86 -6.82 -14.11 7.91
C SER A 86 -6.97 -13.98 9.43
N LYS A 87 -7.75 -13.03 9.91
CA LYS A 87 -7.92 -12.74 11.34
C LYS A 87 -6.58 -12.41 12.00
N PHE A 88 -5.81 -11.55 11.33
CA PHE A 88 -4.51 -11.05 11.77
C PHE A 88 -3.42 -12.13 11.85
N LYS A 89 -3.58 -13.24 11.12
CA LYS A 89 -2.58 -14.29 11.09
C LYS A 89 -1.52 -14.06 10.00
N ASP A 90 -1.95 -13.56 8.83
CA ASP A 90 -1.03 -13.27 7.73
C ASP A 90 -0.50 -11.85 7.86
N SER A 91 0.57 -11.68 8.62
CA SER A 91 1.13 -10.36 8.90
C SER A 91 1.63 -9.67 7.63
N PRO A 92 1.33 -8.36 7.47
CA PRO A 92 1.79 -7.63 6.28
C PRO A 92 3.30 -7.64 6.08
N SER A 93 4.07 -7.79 7.15
CA SER A 93 5.53 -7.83 7.06
C SER A 93 6.08 -9.19 6.64
N ASN A 94 5.22 -10.23 6.54
CA ASN A 94 5.68 -11.52 6.05
C ASN A 94 6.20 -11.37 4.62
N TYR A 95 7.43 -11.85 4.39
CA TYR A 95 8.06 -11.80 3.06
C TYR A 95 8.19 -10.37 2.52
N ILE A 96 8.24 -9.36 3.40
CA ILE A 96 8.25 -7.96 2.97
C ILE A 96 9.46 -7.64 2.08
N ASP A 97 10.63 -8.18 2.40
CA ASP A 97 11.84 -7.96 1.59
C ASP A 97 11.72 -8.66 0.24
N ASN A 98 11.17 -9.87 0.22
CA ASN A 98 10.94 -10.60 -1.02
C ASN A 98 9.94 -9.87 -1.91
N ALA A 99 8.86 -9.38 -1.31
CA ALA A 99 7.83 -8.63 -2.04
C ALA A 99 8.41 -7.36 -2.65
N TRP A 100 9.20 -6.62 -1.87
CA TRP A 100 9.83 -5.41 -2.37
C TRP A 100 10.80 -5.72 -3.51
N GLU A 101 11.59 -6.79 -3.37
CA GLU A 101 12.51 -7.20 -4.42
C GLU A 101 11.76 -7.50 -5.72
N LEU A 102 10.67 -8.27 -5.63
CA LEU A 102 9.87 -8.59 -6.82
C LEU A 102 9.23 -7.36 -7.45
N LEU A 103 8.73 -6.45 -6.62
CA LEU A 103 8.16 -5.20 -7.11
C LEU A 103 9.23 -4.32 -7.76
N SER A 104 10.39 -4.19 -7.11
CA SER A 104 11.44 -3.29 -7.59
C SER A 104 12.04 -3.75 -8.93
N ILE A 105 12.16 -5.06 -9.14
CA ILE A 105 12.64 -5.60 -10.41
C ILE A 105 11.71 -5.20 -11.55
N ASN A 106 10.43 -5.11 -11.28
CA ASN A 106 9.42 -4.77 -12.28
C ASN A 106 9.16 -3.27 -12.41
N ILE A 107 9.66 -2.47 -11.49
CA ILE A 107 9.45 -1.03 -11.47
C ILE A 107 10.68 -0.26 -11.95
N PHE A 108 11.85 -0.66 -11.51
CA PHE A 108 13.09 0.06 -11.79
C PHE A 108 13.94 -0.67 -12.80
N LYS A 109 14.59 0.12 -13.66
CA LYS A 109 15.59 -0.41 -14.60
C LYS A 109 16.82 -0.88 -13.84
N SER A 110 17.42 -1.94 -14.32
CA SER A 110 18.67 -2.44 -13.72
C SER A 110 19.88 -1.63 -14.18
#